data_cba72862fa73c826df56ea5b1ecab48e
#
_entry.id   cba72862fa73c826df56ea5b1ecab48e
#
_cell.length_a   1.000
_cell.length_b   1.000
_cell.length_c   1.000
_cell.angle_alpha   90.00
_cell.angle_beta   90.00
_cell.angle_gamma   90.00
#
_symmetry.space_group_name_H-M   'P 1'
#
loop_
_entity.id
_entity.type
_entity.pdbx_description
1 polymer ?
#
loop_
_entity_poly.entity_id
_entity_poly.type
_entity_poly.pdbx_seq_one_letter_code
_entity_poly.pdbx_strand_id
1 'polypeptide(L)'
;LKKKSRIKNIFLSKLVNYIPVLDNKKTPIGILDRDDYFSFETKNNLPIIIMAGGFGKRLGIITKKIPKPAIQINGIPMINKLIQKLFKDNFKDFFISLFFKGNLIKNAIKKSSEINSFININYFTENKPLGTAGSILKIIDKFKLSGPIMVINSDIMTNINFQDILDFYNKNKSDHLVCVKEFKTSVPY
;
A
#
# COMPACT_ATOMS: atom_id res chain seq x y z
N LEU A 1 12.59 19.49 -1.07
CA LEU A 1 13.94 19.13 -1.57
C LEU A 1 15.04 19.47 -0.56
N LYS A 2 15.16 20.69 -0.02
CA LYS A 2 16.24 21.09 0.92
C LYS A 2 16.28 20.28 2.23
N LYS A 3 15.13 19.87 2.80
CA LYS A 3 15.11 19.08 4.06
C LYS A 3 15.64 17.64 3.88
N LYS A 4 15.34 16.97 2.76
CA LYS A 4 15.81 15.60 2.49
C LYS A 4 17.34 15.56 2.33
N SER A 5 17.92 16.49 1.59
CA SER A 5 19.37 16.55 1.41
C SER A 5 20.12 16.80 2.74
N ARG A 6 19.53 17.57 3.66
CA ARG A 6 20.10 17.81 4.99
C ARG A 6 20.14 16.56 5.86
N ILE A 7 19.05 15.77 5.88
CA ILE A 7 18.98 14.50 6.63
C ILE A 7 20.01 13.51 6.12
N LYS A 8 20.10 13.34 4.78
CA LYS A 8 21.10 12.50 4.12
C LYS A 8 22.52 12.90 4.53
N ASN A 9 22.81 14.20 4.50
CA ASN A 9 24.10 14.72 4.90
C ASN A 9 24.41 14.44 6.39
N ILE A 10 23.42 14.51 7.29
CA ILE A 10 23.63 14.17 8.70
C ILE A 10 24.03 12.71 8.84
N PHE A 11 23.31 11.78 8.22
CA PHE A 11 23.67 10.36 8.26
C PHE A 11 25.07 10.10 7.72
N LEU A 12 25.44 10.70 6.59
CA LEU A 12 26.71 10.45 5.92
C LEU A 12 27.90 11.15 6.60
N SER A 13 27.71 12.40 7.05
CA SER A 13 28.82 13.20 7.62
C SER A 13 29.06 12.90 9.09
N LYS A 14 28.02 12.53 9.85
CA LYS A 14 28.13 12.25 11.28
C LYS A 14 28.28 10.75 11.60
N LEU A 15 28.18 9.87 10.59
CA LEU A 15 28.25 8.41 10.73
C LEU A 15 27.31 7.87 11.84
N VAL A 16 26.15 8.51 12.00
CA VAL A 16 25.13 8.09 12.98
C VAL A 16 24.15 7.12 12.33
N ASN A 17 23.64 6.17 13.11
CA ASN A 17 22.62 5.23 12.66
C ASN A 17 21.19 5.72 12.95
N TYR A 18 21.04 6.63 13.93
CA TYR A 18 19.75 7.13 14.38
C TYR A 18 19.74 8.64 14.48
N ILE A 19 18.64 9.28 14.03
CA ILE A 19 18.40 10.71 14.19
C ILE A 19 17.08 10.87 14.95
N PRO A 20 17.07 11.52 16.15
CA PRO A 20 15.83 11.81 16.86
C PRO A 20 14.99 12.82 16.08
N VAL A 21 13.69 12.57 15.99
CA VAL A 21 12.71 13.49 15.45
C VAL A 21 12.05 14.23 16.61
N LEU A 22 12.09 15.56 16.58
CA LEU A 22 11.54 16.41 17.61
C LEU A 22 10.32 17.18 17.07
N ASP A 23 9.36 17.44 17.92
CA ASP A 23 8.28 18.39 17.65
C ASP A 23 8.75 19.85 17.75
N ASN A 24 7.83 20.80 17.57
CA ASN A 24 8.11 22.23 17.66
C ASN A 24 8.51 22.69 19.09
N LYS A 25 8.22 21.86 20.11
CA LYS A 25 8.59 22.09 21.52
C LYS A 25 9.90 21.40 21.90
N LYS A 26 10.61 20.82 20.92
CA LYS A 26 11.83 20.02 21.09
C LYS A 26 11.63 18.73 21.88
N THR A 27 10.41 18.22 21.97
CA THR A 27 10.11 16.90 22.56
C THR A 27 10.36 15.80 21.54
N PRO A 28 11.07 14.71 21.91
CA PRO A 28 11.25 13.58 21.00
C PRO A 28 9.90 12.92 20.67
N ILE A 29 9.58 12.81 19.38
CA ILE A 29 8.35 12.19 18.86
C ILE A 29 8.62 10.94 18.01
N GLY A 30 9.89 10.63 17.77
CA GLY A 30 10.29 9.44 17.01
C GLY A 30 11.78 9.40 16.78
N ILE A 31 12.20 8.32 16.12
CA ILE A 31 13.58 8.09 15.71
C ILE A 31 13.56 7.79 14.21
N LEU A 32 14.46 8.40 13.47
CA LEU A 32 14.72 8.09 12.08
C LEU A 32 15.93 7.15 12.03
N ASP A 33 15.71 5.92 11.61
CA ASP A 33 16.76 4.93 11.40
C ASP A 33 17.48 5.17 10.06
N ARG A 34 18.79 4.96 10.01
CA ARG A 34 19.62 5.15 8.81
C ARG A 34 19.24 4.17 7.70
N ASP A 35 19.11 2.89 8.03
CA ASP A 35 18.84 1.86 7.04
C ASP A 35 17.44 2.03 6.48
N ASP A 36 16.46 2.36 7.32
CA ASP A 36 15.13 2.77 6.89
C ASP A 36 15.19 3.98 5.95
N TYR A 37 15.93 5.03 6.31
CA TYR A 37 16.03 6.24 5.50
C TYR A 37 16.63 5.97 4.12
N PHE A 38 17.71 5.20 4.02
CA PHE A 38 18.36 4.89 2.75
C PHE A 38 17.60 3.85 1.94
N SER A 39 16.93 2.90 2.55
CA SER A 39 16.01 1.98 1.86
C SER A 39 14.84 2.73 1.20
N PHE A 40 14.42 3.87 1.77
CA PHE A 40 13.46 4.79 1.14
C PHE A 40 14.00 5.51 -0.11
N GLU A 41 15.31 5.63 -0.28
CA GLU A 41 15.92 6.24 -1.47
C GLU A 41 16.04 5.28 -2.66
N THR A 42 16.12 3.98 -2.42
CA THR A 42 16.01 2.96 -3.47
C THR A 42 14.57 2.99 -3.99
N LYS A 43 14.35 3.69 -5.09
CA LYS A 43 13.03 3.88 -5.70
C LYS A 43 12.51 2.54 -6.22
N ASN A 44 11.71 1.88 -5.42
CA ASN A 44 10.83 0.85 -5.95
C ASN A 44 9.68 1.57 -6.65
N ASN A 45 9.86 1.86 -7.95
CA ASN A 45 8.87 2.57 -8.77
C ASN A 45 7.77 1.62 -9.28
N LEU A 46 7.62 0.43 -8.68
CA LEU A 46 6.58 -0.50 -9.09
C LEU A 46 5.20 0.06 -8.69
N PRO A 47 4.32 0.35 -9.66
CA PRO A 47 2.96 0.79 -9.36
C PRO A 47 2.17 -0.33 -8.68
N ILE A 48 1.48 -0.01 -7.59
CA ILE A 48 0.59 -0.93 -6.87
C ILE A 48 -0.86 -0.55 -7.16
N ILE A 49 -1.61 -1.44 -7.81
CA ILE A 49 -3.05 -1.28 -7.98
C ILE A 49 -3.77 -1.99 -6.83
N ILE A 50 -4.49 -1.23 -6.00
CA ILE A 50 -5.30 -1.77 -4.90
C ILE A 50 -6.76 -1.80 -5.33
N MET A 51 -7.31 -3.02 -5.40
CA MET A 51 -8.71 -3.26 -5.77
C MET A 51 -9.62 -3.05 -4.56
N ALA A 52 -10.34 -1.92 -4.51
CA ALA A 52 -11.20 -1.54 -3.39
C ALA A 52 -12.66 -1.23 -3.81
N GLY A 53 -13.04 -1.55 -5.04
CA GLY A 53 -14.38 -1.27 -5.61
C GLY A 53 -15.46 -2.29 -5.26
N GLY A 54 -15.15 -3.38 -4.59
CA GLY A 54 -16.08 -4.48 -4.32
C GLY A 54 -17.22 -4.13 -3.37
N PHE A 55 -18.42 -4.73 -3.59
CA PHE A 55 -19.60 -4.55 -2.72
C PHE A 55 -19.47 -5.17 -1.33
N GLY A 56 -18.58 -6.14 -1.15
CA GLY A 56 -18.42 -6.84 0.13
C GLY A 56 -19.62 -7.69 0.57
N LYS A 57 -20.45 -8.15 -0.37
CA LYS A 57 -21.77 -8.83 -0.10
C LYS A 57 -21.71 -9.96 0.93
N ARG A 58 -20.59 -10.69 1.00
CA ARG A 58 -20.40 -11.85 1.92
C ARG A 58 -20.42 -11.46 3.39
N LEU A 59 -20.14 -10.21 3.75
CA LEU A 59 -20.15 -9.72 5.13
C LEU A 59 -21.52 -9.15 5.59
N GLY A 60 -22.55 -9.29 4.75
CA GLY A 60 -23.94 -9.02 5.11
C GLY A 60 -24.19 -7.58 5.58
N ILE A 61 -24.74 -7.45 6.79
CA ILE A 61 -25.24 -6.17 7.34
C ILE A 61 -24.11 -5.14 7.53
N ILE A 62 -22.90 -5.58 7.89
CA ILE A 62 -21.76 -4.69 8.18
C ILE A 62 -21.41 -3.86 6.95
N THR A 63 -21.33 -4.49 5.77
CA THR A 63 -20.95 -3.81 4.53
C THR A 63 -22.06 -2.98 3.91
N LYS A 64 -23.31 -3.13 4.40
CA LYS A 64 -24.38 -2.19 4.02
C LYS A 64 -24.09 -0.76 4.49
N LYS A 65 -23.41 -0.57 5.61
CA LYS A 65 -23.07 0.75 6.16
C LYS A 65 -21.64 1.19 5.81
N ILE A 66 -20.66 0.32 5.97
CA ILE A 66 -19.23 0.62 5.82
C ILE A 66 -18.64 -0.31 4.74
N PRO A 67 -17.97 0.21 3.69
CA PRO A 67 -17.34 -0.64 2.68
C PRO A 67 -16.21 -1.47 3.31
N LYS A 68 -16.04 -2.72 2.86
CA LYS A 68 -15.08 -3.66 3.45
C LYS A 68 -13.68 -3.07 3.68
N PRO A 69 -13.07 -2.32 2.75
CA PRO A 69 -11.74 -1.75 2.96
C PRO A 69 -11.66 -0.73 4.10
N ALA A 70 -12.79 -0.10 4.46
CA ALA A 70 -12.87 0.89 5.54
C ALA A 70 -13.26 0.28 6.91
N ILE A 71 -13.50 -1.03 6.98
CA ILE A 71 -13.75 -1.72 8.26
C ILE A 71 -12.46 -1.64 9.09
N GLN A 72 -12.62 -1.29 10.36
CA GLN A 72 -11.49 -1.18 11.28
C GLN A 72 -11.15 -2.54 11.92
N ILE A 73 -9.86 -2.82 11.98
CA ILE A 73 -9.29 -3.94 12.74
C ILE A 73 -8.31 -3.34 13.74
N ASN A 74 -8.61 -3.49 15.03
CA ASN A 74 -7.85 -2.84 16.11
C ASN A 74 -7.72 -1.32 15.90
N GLY A 75 -8.82 -0.65 15.57
CA GLY A 75 -8.90 0.80 15.40
C GLY A 75 -8.35 1.35 14.07
N ILE A 76 -7.77 0.51 13.21
CA ILE A 76 -7.17 0.92 11.94
C ILE A 76 -7.95 0.30 10.77
N PRO A 77 -8.40 1.09 9.77
CA PRO A 77 -9.04 0.57 8.57
C PRO A 77 -8.18 -0.46 7.83
N MET A 78 -8.79 -1.52 7.31
CA MET A 78 -8.07 -2.61 6.61
C MET A 78 -7.17 -2.09 5.49
N ILE A 79 -7.68 -1.17 4.68
CA ILE A 79 -6.90 -0.59 3.58
C ILE A 79 -5.67 0.17 4.08
N ASN A 80 -5.77 0.83 5.23
CA ASN A 80 -4.63 1.56 5.81
C ASN A 80 -3.57 0.59 6.34
N LYS A 81 -3.98 -0.55 6.93
CA LYS A 81 -3.04 -1.61 7.34
C LYS A 81 -2.28 -2.17 6.13
N LEU A 82 -2.98 -2.39 5.02
CA LEU A 82 -2.35 -2.85 3.78
C LEU A 82 -1.37 -1.82 3.23
N ILE A 83 -1.78 -0.54 3.14
CA ILE A 83 -0.91 0.55 2.67
C ILE A 83 0.31 0.69 3.58
N GLN A 84 0.14 0.62 4.91
CA GLN A 84 1.25 0.66 5.87
C GLN A 84 2.22 -0.50 5.69
N LYS A 85 1.71 -1.71 5.43
CA LYS A 85 2.54 -2.89 5.16
C LYS A 85 3.33 -2.72 3.87
N LEU A 86 2.68 -2.32 2.77
CA LEU A 86 3.33 -2.06 1.50
C LEU A 86 4.37 -0.93 1.60
N PHE A 87 4.07 0.11 2.36
CA PHE A 87 5.01 1.19 2.63
C PHE A 87 6.25 0.72 3.39
N LYS A 88 6.09 -0.12 4.41
CA LYS A 88 7.22 -0.76 5.13
C LYS A 88 8.08 -1.61 4.20
N ASP A 89 7.48 -2.22 3.18
CA ASP A 89 8.16 -3.01 2.17
C ASP A 89 8.65 -2.13 0.98
N ASN A 90 8.81 -0.80 1.18
CA ASN A 90 9.36 0.20 0.25
C ASN A 90 8.52 0.53 -0.99
N PHE A 91 7.22 0.24 -1.01
CA PHE A 91 6.32 0.66 -2.09
C PHE A 91 5.69 2.01 -1.76
N LYS A 92 5.58 2.91 -2.75
CA LYS A 92 5.14 4.30 -2.53
C LYS A 92 4.06 4.79 -3.50
N ASP A 93 3.90 4.13 -4.65
CA ASP A 93 2.98 4.56 -5.70
C ASP A 93 1.76 3.66 -5.73
N PHE A 94 0.64 4.19 -5.23
CA PHE A 94 -0.62 3.46 -5.09
C PHE A 94 -1.69 4.01 -6.02
N PHE A 95 -2.39 3.11 -6.70
CA PHE A 95 -3.53 3.38 -7.56
C PHE A 95 -4.74 2.61 -7.02
N ILE A 96 -5.71 3.30 -6.47
CA ILE A 96 -6.82 2.68 -5.76
C ILE A 96 -8.07 2.70 -6.62
N SER A 97 -8.55 1.51 -7.01
CA SER A 97 -9.84 1.37 -7.69
C SER A 97 -10.97 1.47 -6.68
N LEU A 98 -11.91 2.36 -6.93
CA LEU A 98 -13.05 2.66 -6.09
C LEU A 98 -14.34 2.54 -6.89
N PHE A 99 -15.38 1.96 -6.29
CA PHE A 99 -16.73 1.97 -6.82
C PHE A 99 -17.74 2.18 -5.68
N PHE A 100 -18.05 1.11 -4.94
CA PHE A 100 -19.04 1.16 -3.87
C PHE A 100 -18.55 1.99 -2.69
N LYS A 101 -19.26 3.08 -2.38
CA LYS A 101 -18.93 3.98 -1.25
C LYS A 101 -17.48 4.49 -1.23
N GLY A 102 -16.93 4.78 -2.41
CA GLY A 102 -15.53 5.19 -2.57
C GLY A 102 -15.12 6.38 -1.70
N ASN A 103 -16.04 7.32 -1.42
CA ASN A 103 -15.76 8.48 -0.56
C ASN A 103 -15.45 8.07 0.90
N LEU A 104 -16.10 7.03 1.42
CA LEU A 104 -15.79 6.51 2.77
C LEU A 104 -14.39 5.89 2.81
N ILE A 105 -13.97 5.22 1.73
CA ILE A 105 -12.62 4.66 1.61
C ILE A 105 -11.58 5.79 1.53
N LYS A 106 -11.82 6.82 0.71
CA LYS A 106 -10.94 8.00 0.63
C LYS A 106 -10.78 8.68 2.00
N ASN A 107 -11.88 8.84 2.74
CA ASN A 107 -11.85 9.46 4.06
C ASN A 107 -11.10 8.59 5.08
N ALA A 108 -11.25 7.25 5.02
CA ALA A 108 -10.52 6.33 5.87
C ALA A 108 -8.99 6.45 5.64
N ILE A 109 -8.57 6.53 4.37
CA ILE A 109 -7.16 6.69 4.02
C ILE A 109 -6.62 8.04 4.49
N LYS A 110 -7.36 9.13 4.28
CA LYS A 110 -6.93 10.49 4.68
C LYS A 110 -6.72 10.65 6.18
N LYS A 111 -7.52 9.97 7.00
CA LYS A 111 -7.41 10.04 8.48
C LYS A 111 -6.14 9.41 9.02
N SER A 112 -5.45 8.59 8.25
CA SER A 112 -4.17 7.96 8.62
C SER A 112 -3.00 8.84 8.15
N SER A 113 -2.87 10.03 8.73
CA SER A 113 -2.06 11.13 8.21
C SER A 113 -0.54 10.93 8.23
N GLU A 114 -0.01 10.03 9.06
CA GLU A 114 1.44 9.92 9.28
C GLU A 114 2.23 9.45 8.05
N ILE A 115 1.63 8.63 7.19
CA ILE A 115 2.30 8.05 6.01
C ILE A 115 2.01 8.85 4.73
N ASN A 116 0.91 9.61 4.70
CA ASN A 116 0.40 10.26 3.48
C ASN A 116 1.39 11.25 2.84
N SER A 117 2.32 11.81 3.62
CA SER A 117 3.37 12.71 3.10
C SER A 117 4.51 12.00 2.36
N PHE A 118 4.61 10.68 2.47
CA PHE A 118 5.70 9.87 1.93
C PHE A 118 5.28 8.97 0.77
N ILE A 119 3.98 8.88 0.49
CA ILE A 119 3.40 8.01 -0.54
C ILE A 119 2.58 8.82 -1.53
N ASN A 120 2.47 8.29 -2.75
CA ASN A 120 1.62 8.83 -3.80
C ASN A 120 0.35 7.98 -3.88
N ILE A 121 -0.82 8.59 -3.65
CA ILE A 121 -2.10 7.89 -3.77
C ILE A 121 -2.92 8.52 -4.89
N ASN A 122 -3.21 7.71 -5.90
CA ASN A 122 -4.05 8.04 -7.03
C ASN A 122 -5.37 7.27 -6.94
N TYR A 123 -6.48 7.95 -7.17
CA TYR A 123 -7.80 7.32 -7.10
C TYR A 123 -8.42 7.20 -8.50
N PHE A 124 -8.90 6.00 -8.80
CA PHE A 124 -9.76 5.73 -9.94
C PHE A 124 -11.14 5.35 -9.45
N THR A 125 -12.15 6.14 -9.78
CA THR A 125 -13.54 5.88 -9.43
C THR A 125 -14.27 5.34 -10.65
N GLU A 126 -14.83 4.15 -10.52
CA GLU A 126 -15.63 3.50 -11.56
C GLU A 126 -17.03 4.12 -11.59
N ASN A 127 -17.55 4.41 -12.78
CA ASN A 127 -18.94 4.88 -12.97
C ASN A 127 -19.93 3.70 -13.00
N LYS A 128 -19.45 2.52 -13.38
CA LYS A 128 -20.18 1.24 -13.38
C LYS A 128 -19.22 0.11 -13.02
N PRO A 129 -19.69 -1.02 -12.50
CA PRO A 129 -18.80 -2.15 -12.19
C PRO A 129 -18.09 -2.63 -13.46
N LEU A 130 -16.76 -2.54 -13.47
CA LEU A 130 -15.92 -2.96 -14.59
C LEU A 130 -15.33 -4.37 -14.39
N GLY A 131 -15.52 -4.96 -13.21
CA GLY A 131 -14.82 -6.16 -12.80
C GLY A 131 -13.33 -5.90 -12.56
N THR A 132 -12.61 -6.93 -12.13
CA THR A 132 -11.18 -6.79 -11.76
C THR A 132 -10.34 -6.34 -12.95
N ALA A 133 -10.40 -7.09 -14.06
CA ALA A 133 -9.58 -6.80 -15.24
C ALA A 133 -9.91 -5.45 -15.89
N GLY A 134 -11.21 -5.12 -15.98
CA GLY A 134 -11.65 -3.85 -16.55
C GLY A 134 -11.15 -2.63 -15.78
N SER A 135 -11.17 -2.70 -14.45
CA SER A 135 -10.65 -1.62 -13.60
C SER A 135 -9.14 -1.45 -13.75
N ILE A 136 -8.39 -2.56 -13.80
CA ILE A 136 -6.94 -2.56 -14.00
C ILE A 136 -6.59 -1.89 -15.33
N LEU A 137 -7.21 -2.32 -16.43
CA LEU A 137 -6.96 -1.75 -17.75
C LEU A 137 -7.25 -0.25 -17.80
N LYS A 138 -8.36 0.20 -17.20
CA LYS A 138 -8.70 1.63 -17.12
C LYS A 138 -7.73 2.44 -16.27
N ILE A 139 -7.18 1.86 -15.21
CA ILE A 139 -6.14 2.52 -14.39
C ILE A 139 -4.85 2.65 -15.20
N ILE A 140 -4.41 1.59 -15.85
CA ILE A 140 -3.21 1.60 -16.70
C ILE A 140 -3.34 2.68 -17.78
N ASP A 141 -4.47 2.72 -18.49
CA ASP A 141 -4.70 3.71 -19.55
C ASP A 141 -4.77 5.14 -19.01
N LYS A 142 -5.54 5.37 -17.94
CA LYS A 142 -5.72 6.71 -17.37
C LYS A 142 -4.41 7.32 -16.83
N PHE A 143 -3.61 6.53 -16.15
CA PHE A 143 -2.38 6.99 -15.50
C PHE A 143 -1.13 6.71 -16.32
N LYS A 144 -1.29 6.16 -17.54
CA LYS A 144 -0.19 5.83 -18.47
C LYS A 144 0.89 4.97 -17.80
N LEU A 145 0.44 3.95 -17.06
CA LEU A 145 1.36 3.03 -16.40
C LEU A 145 2.05 2.14 -17.45
N SER A 146 3.35 1.93 -17.28
CA SER A 146 4.17 1.09 -18.15
C SER A 146 5.04 0.15 -17.32
N GLY A 147 5.41 -0.99 -17.90
CA GLY A 147 6.19 -2.02 -17.23
C GLY A 147 5.37 -2.87 -16.26
N PRO A 148 6.03 -3.60 -15.38
CA PRO A 148 5.36 -4.46 -14.41
C PRO A 148 4.52 -3.66 -13.42
N ILE A 149 3.40 -4.22 -13.00
CA ILE A 149 2.51 -3.69 -11.97
C ILE A 149 2.17 -4.79 -10.96
N MET A 150 1.98 -4.43 -9.70
CA MET A 150 1.45 -5.35 -8.71
C MET A 150 -0.03 -5.05 -8.48
N VAL A 151 -0.87 -6.07 -8.54
CA VAL A 151 -2.30 -5.96 -8.26
C VAL A 151 -2.62 -6.68 -6.97
N ILE A 152 -3.31 -6.02 -6.05
CA ILE A 152 -3.64 -6.58 -4.76
C ILE A 152 -5.07 -6.21 -4.33
N ASN A 153 -5.77 -7.14 -3.69
CA ASN A 153 -7.07 -6.85 -3.10
C ASN A 153 -6.92 -6.08 -1.78
N SER A 154 -7.78 -5.11 -1.55
CA SER A 154 -7.75 -4.23 -0.37
C SER A 154 -8.01 -4.93 0.97
N ASP A 155 -8.43 -6.20 0.95
CA ASP A 155 -8.77 -7.00 2.12
C ASP A 155 -7.73 -8.08 2.46
N ILE A 156 -6.56 -8.00 1.84
CA ILE A 156 -5.44 -8.91 2.13
C ILE A 156 -4.81 -8.53 3.47
N MET A 157 -4.71 -9.55 4.35
CA MET A 157 -3.98 -9.51 5.61
C MET A 157 -2.91 -10.59 5.57
N THR A 158 -1.64 -10.21 5.51
CA THR A 158 -0.52 -11.14 5.31
C THR A 158 0.75 -10.65 5.99
N ASN A 159 1.61 -11.59 6.37
CA ASN A 159 2.97 -11.34 6.85
C ASN A 159 4.03 -11.47 5.74
N ILE A 160 3.60 -11.79 4.51
CA ILE A 160 4.52 -11.84 3.36
C ILE A 160 5.26 -10.51 3.22
N ASN A 161 6.54 -10.56 2.89
CA ASN A 161 7.29 -9.40 2.44
C ASN A 161 7.02 -9.21 0.93
N PHE A 162 6.44 -8.09 0.56
CA PHE A 162 6.11 -7.81 -0.85
C PHE A 162 7.36 -7.53 -1.68
N GLN A 163 8.48 -7.16 -1.07
CA GLN A 163 9.75 -7.03 -1.77
C GLN A 163 10.25 -8.39 -2.25
N ASP A 164 10.11 -9.45 -1.43
CA ASP A 164 10.52 -10.80 -1.82
C ASP A 164 9.73 -11.30 -3.05
N ILE A 165 8.46 -10.90 -3.17
CA ILE A 165 7.63 -11.20 -4.35
C ILE A 165 8.21 -10.54 -5.60
N LEU A 166 8.60 -9.26 -5.49
CA LEU A 166 9.19 -8.52 -6.59
C LEU A 166 10.57 -9.08 -6.97
N ASP A 167 11.39 -9.42 -5.99
CA ASP A 167 12.71 -10.02 -6.22
C ASP A 167 12.59 -11.38 -6.90
N PHE A 168 11.61 -12.19 -6.49
CA PHE A 168 11.30 -13.47 -7.14
C PHE A 168 10.84 -13.28 -8.59
N TYR A 169 9.95 -12.31 -8.84
CA TYR A 169 9.50 -11.95 -10.19
C TYR A 169 10.69 -11.57 -11.09
N ASN A 170 11.54 -10.66 -10.62
CA ASN A 170 12.69 -10.17 -11.36
C ASN A 170 13.71 -11.30 -11.66
N LYS A 171 13.95 -12.19 -10.68
CA LYS A 171 14.87 -13.32 -10.81
C LYS A 171 14.42 -14.33 -11.87
N ASN A 172 13.12 -14.61 -11.90
CA ASN A 172 12.59 -15.64 -12.80
C ASN A 172 12.22 -15.13 -14.19
N LYS A 173 12.25 -13.80 -14.42
CA LYS A 173 11.90 -13.16 -15.71
C LYS A 173 10.58 -13.67 -16.28
N SER A 174 9.60 -13.89 -15.41
CA SER A 174 8.28 -14.40 -15.79
C SER A 174 7.39 -13.26 -16.30
N ASP A 175 6.51 -13.54 -17.26
CA ASP A 175 5.52 -12.56 -17.71
C ASP A 175 4.49 -12.27 -16.61
N HIS A 176 4.17 -13.28 -15.80
CA HIS A 176 3.18 -13.19 -14.72
C HIS A 176 3.68 -13.94 -13.47
N LEU A 177 3.35 -13.39 -12.31
CA LEU A 177 3.55 -14.04 -11.02
C LEU A 177 2.24 -14.01 -10.23
N VAL A 178 1.79 -15.16 -9.77
CA VAL A 178 0.57 -15.29 -8.96
C VAL A 178 0.93 -15.89 -7.61
N CYS A 179 0.56 -15.18 -6.53
CA CYS A 179 0.72 -15.69 -5.17
C CYS A 179 -0.45 -16.61 -4.83
N VAL A 180 -0.16 -17.84 -4.45
CA VAL A 180 -1.15 -18.85 -4.05
C VAL A 180 -0.93 -19.32 -2.63
N LYS A 181 -1.99 -19.81 -1.98
CA LYS A 181 -1.92 -20.49 -0.70
C LYS A 181 -2.45 -21.91 -0.85
N GLU A 182 -1.65 -22.88 -0.43
CA GLU A 182 -2.08 -24.26 -0.34
C GLU A 182 -2.97 -24.46 0.90
N PHE A 183 -4.13 -25.09 0.70
CA PHE A 183 -5.00 -25.55 1.77
C PHE A 183 -5.11 -27.08 1.69
N LYS A 184 -4.71 -27.77 2.74
CA LYS A 184 -4.92 -29.21 2.86
C LYS A 184 -6.20 -29.44 3.68
N THR A 185 -7.23 -29.98 3.04
CA THR A 185 -8.46 -30.43 3.71
C THR A 185 -8.51 -31.96 3.63
N SER A 186 -8.64 -32.63 4.79
CA SER A 186 -8.99 -34.04 4.77
C SER A 186 -10.50 -34.16 4.53
N VAL A 187 -10.87 -34.89 3.49
CA VAL A 187 -12.29 -35.26 3.26
C VAL A 187 -12.54 -36.50 4.10
N PRO A 188 -13.44 -36.47 5.09
CA PRO A 188 -13.83 -37.68 5.80
C PRO A 188 -14.62 -38.56 4.81
N TYR A 189 -14.23 -39.82 4.69
CA TYR A 189 -14.96 -40.86 4.01
C TYR A 189 -16.15 -41.30 4.86
#